data_6241fd362ee77d63bac97229a039d181
#
_entry.id   6241fd362ee77d63bac97229a039d181
#
_cell.length_a   1.000
_cell.length_b   1.000
_cell.length_c   1.000
_cell.angle_alpha   90.00
_cell.angle_beta   90.00
_cell.angle_gamma   90.00
#
_symmetry.space_group_name_H-M   'P 1'
#
loop_
_entity.id
_entity.type
_entity.pdbx_description
1 polymer ?
#
loop_
_entity_poly.entity_id
_entity_poly.type
_entity_poly.pdbx_seq_one_letter_code
_entity_poly.pdbx_strand_id
1 'polypeptide(L)'
;ARTLLRTGSGAAPDASFLPRELAGRVGTVESFTAAESVVLPRSDGTGVDLVADLGGDMMSYQWTINGRNYDQTEPLTVKEGDRARLTFTNMTMMWHPMHLHGHTFQVVKGDGGVGPRKDTVIVRPMESVAVDLIADNPGDWMLHCHNGYHQESGMMTRLGYIV
;
A
#
# COMPACT_ATOMS: atom_id res chain seq x y z
N ALA A 1 -4.47 12.30 23.17
CA ALA A 1 -4.23 11.33 24.25
C ALA A 1 -2.73 11.02 24.34
N ARG A 2 -2.22 10.80 25.54
CA ARG A 2 -0.82 10.50 25.80
C ARG A 2 -0.74 9.25 26.69
N THR A 3 0.11 8.31 26.31
CA THR A 3 0.46 7.14 27.12
C THR A 3 1.97 7.13 27.33
N LEU A 4 2.40 6.77 28.52
CA LEU A 4 3.81 6.68 28.87
C LEU A 4 4.16 5.23 29.19
N LEU A 5 5.01 4.63 28.34
CA LEU A 5 5.64 3.34 28.62
C LEU A 5 6.98 3.58 29.30
N ARG A 6 7.17 3.03 30.51
CA ARG A 6 8.41 3.17 31.29
C ARG A 6 9.18 1.87 31.31
N THR A 7 10.48 1.99 31.06
CA THR A 7 11.43 0.87 31.22
C THR A 7 12.28 0.98 32.51
N GLY A 8 12.06 2.03 33.28
CA GLY A 8 12.80 2.30 34.53
C GLY A 8 12.18 3.43 35.32
N SER A 9 12.85 3.83 36.42
CA SER A 9 12.47 4.97 37.24
C SER A 9 12.97 6.28 36.61
N GLY A 10 12.13 7.24 36.47
CA GLY A 10 12.44 8.56 35.94
C GLY A 10 11.22 9.48 35.94
N ALA A 11 11.42 10.78 35.84
CA ALA A 11 10.32 11.72 35.67
C ALA A 11 9.68 11.54 34.27
N ALA A 12 8.37 11.71 34.19
CA ALA A 12 7.72 11.81 32.89
C ALA A 12 8.24 13.07 32.17
N PRO A 13 8.46 13.04 30.86
CA PRO A 13 8.78 14.22 30.11
C PRO A 13 7.64 15.24 30.18
N ASP A 14 7.97 16.51 30.12
CA ASP A 14 7.00 17.59 30.06
C ASP A 14 5.99 17.41 28.92
N ALA A 15 4.79 17.97 29.07
CA ALA A 15 3.74 17.85 28.06
C ALA A 15 4.14 18.50 26.71
N SER A 16 5.04 19.46 26.72
CA SER A 16 5.58 20.14 25.54
C SER A 16 6.82 19.45 24.95
N PHE A 17 7.32 18.41 25.59
CA PHE A 17 8.52 17.70 25.10
C PHE A 17 8.28 17.13 23.72
N LEU A 18 9.15 17.51 22.77
CA LEU A 18 9.23 16.93 21.42
C LEU A 18 10.59 16.24 21.28
N PRO A 19 10.60 14.95 20.92
CA PRO A 19 11.84 14.24 20.59
C PRO A 19 12.63 14.97 19.49
N ARG A 20 13.95 15.05 19.61
CA ARG A 20 14.81 15.71 18.61
C ARG A 20 14.67 15.07 17.22
N GLU A 21 14.38 13.77 17.18
CA GLU A 21 14.19 13.00 15.97
C GLU A 21 13.01 13.52 15.13
N LEU A 22 12.00 14.09 15.77
CA LEU A 22 10.85 14.70 15.08
C LEU A 22 11.17 16.04 14.42
N ALA A 23 12.30 16.67 14.74
CA ALA A 23 12.80 17.86 14.05
C ALA A 23 13.63 17.51 12.79
N GLY A 24 13.91 16.23 12.57
CA GLY A 24 14.66 15.73 11.43
C GLY A 24 13.84 15.65 10.15
N ARG A 25 14.48 15.25 9.06
CA ARG A 25 13.80 15.00 7.79
C ARG A 25 12.92 13.76 7.92
N VAL A 26 11.63 13.88 7.57
CA VAL A 26 10.70 12.76 7.53
C VAL A 26 11.06 11.87 6.34
N GLY A 27 11.33 10.57 6.62
CA GLY A 27 11.53 9.57 5.57
C GLY A 27 10.19 9.21 4.92
N THR A 28 10.18 9.16 3.60
CA THR A 28 9.06 8.66 2.79
C THR A 28 9.55 7.50 1.94
N VAL A 29 8.65 6.79 1.26
CA VAL A 29 9.05 5.72 0.33
C VAL A 29 10.02 6.21 -0.74
N GLU A 30 9.92 7.49 -1.14
CA GLU A 30 10.83 8.16 -2.06
C GLU A 30 12.28 8.25 -1.54
N SER A 31 12.45 8.22 -0.21
CA SER A 31 13.77 8.30 0.44
C SER A 31 14.55 6.99 0.40
N PHE A 32 13.89 5.88 0.02
CA PHE A 32 14.45 4.54 0.05
C PHE A 32 14.64 3.99 -1.36
N THR A 33 15.62 3.12 -1.49
CA THR A 33 15.88 2.35 -2.72
C THR A 33 16.05 0.90 -2.31
N ALA A 34 15.57 -0.05 -3.12
CA ALA A 34 15.80 -1.45 -2.86
C ALA A 34 17.30 -1.77 -2.92
N ALA A 35 17.77 -2.63 -2.02
CA ALA A 35 19.09 -3.22 -2.17
C ALA A 35 19.10 -4.07 -3.46
N GLU A 36 20.25 -4.12 -4.14
CA GLU A 36 20.40 -4.82 -5.44
C GLU A 36 19.88 -6.28 -5.39
N SER A 37 20.12 -6.96 -4.27
CA SER A 37 19.70 -8.36 -4.04
C SER A 37 18.19 -8.58 -3.97
N VAL A 38 17.39 -7.51 -3.82
CA VAL A 38 15.92 -7.59 -3.68
C VAL A 38 15.18 -6.78 -4.75
N VAL A 39 15.90 -6.20 -5.70
CA VAL A 39 15.27 -5.58 -6.88
C VAL A 39 14.50 -6.65 -7.64
N LEU A 40 13.28 -6.32 -8.08
CA LEU A 40 12.52 -7.24 -8.94
C LEU A 40 13.32 -7.58 -10.19
N PRO A 41 13.44 -8.87 -10.52
CA PRO A 41 14.09 -9.27 -11.74
C PRO A 41 13.40 -8.65 -12.95
N ARG A 42 14.13 -8.41 -14.03
CA ARG A 42 13.52 -8.08 -15.30
C ARG A 42 12.71 -9.29 -15.75
N SER A 43 11.44 -9.07 -16.06
CA SER A 43 10.58 -10.11 -16.63
C SER A 43 10.62 -10.01 -18.16
N ASP A 44 10.68 -11.15 -18.82
CA ASP A 44 10.48 -11.26 -20.27
C ASP A 44 8.99 -11.38 -20.62
N GLY A 45 8.13 -11.42 -19.60
CA GLY A 45 6.69 -11.51 -19.73
C GLY A 45 6.04 -10.20 -20.20
N THR A 46 4.82 -10.31 -20.69
CA THR A 46 3.97 -9.16 -21.04
C THR A 46 3.68 -8.36 -19.79
N GLY A 47 3.90 -7.05 -19.87
CA GLY A 47 3.51 -6.14 -18.80
C GLY A 47 1.98 -6.05 -18.71
N VAL A 48 1.44 -6.15 -17.51
CA VAL A 48 0.01 -5.98 -17.23
C VAL A 48 -0.16 -4.73 -16.38
N ASP A 49 -0.99 -3.80 -16.83
CA ASP A 49 -1.36 -2.62 -16.06
C ASP A 49 -2.66 -2.88 -15.30
N LEU A 50 -2.60 -2.75 -13.98
CA LEU A 50 -3.71 -2.90 -13.06
C LEU A 50 -4.00 -1.56 -12.40
N VAL A 51 -5.27 -1.25 -12.19
CA VAL A 51 -5.72 -0.02 -11.54
C VAL A 51 -6.53 -0.33 -10.31
N ALA A 52 -6.27 0.38 -9.23
CA ALA A 52 -7.03 0.34 -7.98
C ALA A 52 -7.35 1.79 -7.56
N ASP A 53 -8.49 2.29 -8.01
CA ASP A 53 -9.00 3.59 -7.61
C ASP A 53 -9.64 3.49 -6.22
N LEU A 54 -9.03 4.17 -5.25
CA LEU A 54 -9.45 4.18 -3.86
C LEU A 54 -10.48 5.28 -3.66
N GLY A 55 -11.71 4.89 -3.41
CA GLY A 55 -12.84 5.77 -3.22
C GLY A 55 -13.50 5.56 -1.86
N GLY A 56 -14.44 6.43 -1.54
CA GLY A 56 -15.25 6.27 -0.33
C GLY A 56 -15.88 7.56 0.11
N ASP A 57 -16.79 7.42 1.05
CA ASP A 57 -17.55 8.53 1.62
C ASP A 57 -17.54 8.43 3.16
N MET A 58 -17.04 9.49 3.79
CA MET A 58 -17.00 9.61 5.24
C MET A 58 -18.38 9.69 5.89
N MET A 59 -19.40 10.16 5.17
CA MET A 59 -20.74 10.33 5.72
C MET A 59 -21.49 9.00 5.77
N SER A 60 -21.44 8.21 4.70
CA SER A 60 -22.03 6.87 4.64
C SER A 60 -21.07 5.82 5.20
N TYR A 61 -19.81 6.18 5.41
CA TYR A 61 -18.73 5.31 5.84
C TYR A 61 -18.60 4.05 4.99
N GLN A 62 -18.74 4.22 3.68
CA GLN A 62 -18.54 3.16 2.69
C GLN A 62 -17.25 3.43 1.94
N TRP A 63 -16.41 2.42 1.86
CA TRP A 63 -15.11 2.50 1.22
C TRP A 63 -15.02 1.51 0.07
N THR A 64 -14.40 1.92 -1.02
CA THR A 64 -14.43 1.17 -2.28
C THR A 64 -13.06 1.07 -2.94
N ILE A 65 -12.88 0.02 -3.74
CA ILE A 65 -11.85 -0.08 -4.76
C ILE A 65 -12.56 -0.19 -6.12
N ASN A 66 -12.17 0.66 -7.08
CA ASN A 66 -12.80 0.76 -8.40
C ASN A 66 -14.32 0.99 -8.32
N GLY A 67 -14.75 1.81 -7.35
CA GLY A 67 -16.16 2.17 -7.15
C GLY A 67 -17.04 1.06 -6.56
N ARG A 68 -16.47 -0.08 -6.16
CA ARG A 68 -17.19 -1.22 -5.60
C ARG A 68 -16.66 -1.57 -4.21
N ASN A 69 -17.54 -1.98 -3.31
CA ASN A 69 -17.16 -2.62 -2.07
C ASN A 69 -16.84 -4.11 -2.31
N TYR A 70 -16.30 -4.79 -1.32
CA TYR A 70 -15.83 -6.18 -1.45
C TYR A 70 -16.87 -7.14 -2.00
N ASP A 71 -18.14 -7.02 -1.60
CA ASP A 71 -19.21 -7.94 -2.03
C ASP A 71 -19.54 -7.81 -3.52
N GLN A 72 -19.14 -6.71 -4.16
CA GLN A 72 -19.45 -6.38 -5.55
C GLN A 72 -18.19 -6.30 -6.43
N THR A 73 -17.01 -6.52 -5.85
CA THR A 73 -15.75 -6.33 -6.56
C THR A 73 -15.50 -7.44 -7.57
N GLU A 74 -14.88 -7.05 -8.68
CA GLU A 74 -14.26 -7.99 -9.62
C GLU A 74 -12.77 -8.09 -9.32
N PRO A 75 -12.16 -9.29 -9.41
CA PRO A 75 -10.73 -9.44 -9.18
C PRO A 75 -9.92 -8.65 -10.21
N LEU A 76 -8.80 -8.10 -9.76
CA LEU A 76 -7.70 -7.76 -10.65
C LEU A 76 -7.07 -9.07 -11.12
N THR A 77 -6.81 -9.22 -12.41
CA THR A 77 -6.37 -10.52 -12.95
C THR A 77 -4.98 -10.47 -13.54
N VAL A 78 -4.21 -11.52 -13.27
CA VAL A 78 -2.85 -11.75 -13.81
C VAL A 78 -2.72 -13.21 -14.25
N LYS A 79 -1.70 -13.49 -15.06
CA LYS A 79 -1.23 -14.85 -15.35
C LYS A 79 0.07 -15.10 -14.57
N GLU A 80 0.33 -16.37 -14.28
CA GLU A 80 1.60 -16.76 -13.68
C GLU A 80 2.78 -16.31 -14.59
N GLY A 81 3.76 -15.67 -13.97
CA GLY A 81 4.92 -15.09 -14.65
C GLY A 81 4.74 -13.66 -15.15
N ASP A 82 3.53 -13.11 -15.13
CA ASP A 82 3.32 -11.72 -15.52
C ASP A 82 4.11 -10.76 -14.64
N ARG A 83 4.63 -9.70 -15.25
CA ARG A 83 5.03 -8.50 -14.52
C ARG A 83 3.86 -7.52 -14.54
N ALA A 84 3.25 -7.32 -13.39
CA ALA A 84 2.13 -6.40 -13.25
C ALA A 84 2.59 -5.07 -12.65
N ARG A 85 2.10 -3.97 -13.22
CA ARG A 85 2.14 -2.65 -12.60
C ARG A 85 0.77 -2.34 -12.01
N LEU A 86 0.70 -2.24 -10.69
CA LEU A 86 -0.52 -1.86 -9.99
C LEU A 86 -0.41 -0.40 -9.56
N THR A 87 -1.34 0.42 -10.07
CA THR A 87 -1.44 1.83 -9.71
C THR A 87 -2.61 2.05 -8.76
N PHE A 88 -2.32 2.53 -7.57
CA PHE A 88 -3.29 3.02 -6.61
C PHE A 88 -3.52 4.50 -6.83
N THR A 89 -4.78 4.93 -6.95
CA THR A 89 -5.15 6.34 -7.02
C THR A 89 -6.11 6.66 -5.88
N ASN A 90 -5.69 7.51 -4.95
CA ASN A 90 -6.53 7.89 -3.82
C ASN A 90 -7.28 9.18 -4.12
N MET A 91 -8.58 9.06 -4.34
CA MET A 91 -9.50 10.19 -4.59
C MET A 91 -10.16 10.70 -3.30
N THR A 92 -9.70 10.26 -2.13
CA THR A 92 -10.28 10.62 -0.83
C THR A 92 -9.36 11.53 -0.02
N MET A 93 -9.88 12.06 1.06
CA MET A 93 -9.11 12.87 2.02
C MET A 93 -8.50 12.03 3.16
N MET A 94 -8.61 10.70 3.08
CA MET A 94 -8.05 9.77 4.07
C MET A 94 -6.81 9.07 3.52
N TRP A 95 -5.95 8.64 4.43
CA TRP A 95 -4.78 7.81 4.10
C TRP A 95 -5.21 6.36 3.97
N HIS A 96 -4.71 5.67 2.96
CA HIS A 96 -5.00 4.26 2.75
C HIS A 96 -3.69 3.47 2.66
N PRO A 97 -3.29 2.75 3.73
CA PRO A 97 -2.22 1.77 3.64
C PRO A 97 -2.76 0.55 2.87
N MET A 98 -2.30 0.37 1.63
CA MET A 98 -2.75 -0.73 0.76
C MET A 98 -1.82 -1.92 0.89
N HIS A 99 -2.38 -3.07 1.22
CA HIS A 99 -1.67 -4.33 1.42
C HIS A 99 -2.14 -5.39 0.45
N LEU A 100 -1.18 -6.11 -0.15
CA LEU A 100 -1.43 -7.26 -1.01
C LEU A 100 -0.88 -8.52 -0.33
N HIS A 101 -1.77 -9.50 -0.13
CA HIS A 101 -1.38 -10.82 0.37
C HIS A 101 -0.58 -11.60 -0.68
N GLY A 102 0.20 -12.54 -0.21
CA GLY A 102 0.92 -13.54 -1.03
C GLY A 102 2.05 -13.00 -1.88
N HIS A 103 2.21 -11.68 -2.00
CA HIS A 103 3.21 -11.03 -2.85
C HIS A 103 3.94 -9.92 -2.12
N THR A 104 5.13 -9.62 -2.60
CA THR A 104 5.79 -8.34 -2.35
C THR A 104 5.92 -7.58 -3.65
N PHE A 105 5.79 -6.28 -3.60
CA PHE A 105 5.90 -5.41 -4.75
C PHE A 105 7.03 -4.38 -4.57
N GLN A 106 7.50 -3.83 -5.66
CA GLN A 106 8.50 -2.79 -5.70
C GLN A 106 7.85 -1.45 -5.97
N VAL A 107 8.04 -0.49 -5.07
CA VAL A 107 7.51 0.86 -5.28
C VAL A 107 8.22 1.51 -6.47
N VAL A 108 7.46 2.10 -7.38
CA VAL A 108 7.96 2.93 -8.47
C VAL A 108 8.03 4.36 -7.97
N LYS A 109 9.22 4.97 -8.00
CA LYS A 109 9.39 6.35 -7.57
C LYS A 109 8.82 7.34 -8.58
N GLY A 110 8.52 8.56 -8.13
CA GLY A 110 7.99 9.62 -8.97
C GLY A 110 8.91 9.99 -10.15
N ASP A 111 10.21 9.77 -10.03
CA ASP A 111 11.20 9.91 -11.11
C ASP A 111 11.32 8.66 -12.02
N GLY A 112 10.48 7.64 -11.79
CA GLY A 112 10.55 6.35 -12.47
C GLY A 112 11.62 5.41 -11.90
N GLY A 113 12.33 5.82 -10.86
CA GLY A 113 13.38 5.03 -10.22
C GLY A 113 12.84 3.87 -9.39
N VAL A 114 13.77 3.02 -8.97
CA VAL A 114 13.53 1.80 -8.21
C VAL A 114 13.37 2.14 -6.73
N GLY A 115 12.16 2.01 -6.20
CA GLY A 115 11.86 2.19 -4.79
C GLY A 115 12.08 0.92 -3.96
N PRO A 116 11.70 0.92 -2.67
CA PRO A 116 11.86 -0.23 -1.80
C PRO A 116 10.89 -1.38 -2.15
N ARG A 117 11.26 -2.61 -1.76
CA ARG A 117 10.34 -3.76 -1.75
C ARG A 117 9.47 -3.71 -0.52
N LYS A 118 8.17 -3.89 -0.70
CA LYS A 118 7.16 -3.84 0.36
C LYS A 118 6.00 -4.79 0.05
N ASP A 119 5.21 -5.05 1.04
CA ASP A 119 3.89 -5.69 0.93
C ASP A 119 2.74 -4.71 1.22
N THR A 120 3.09 -3.54 1.76
CA THR A 120 2.14 -2.49 2.13
C THR A 120 2.71 -1.13 1.75
N VAL A 121 1.90 -0.30 1.11
CA VAL A 121 2.28 1.09 0.76
C VAL A 121 1.19 2.06 1.18
N ILE A 122 1.58 3.20 1.74
CA ILE A 122 0.64 4.27 2.10
C ILE A 122 0.36 5.12 0.87
N VAL A 123 -0.92 5.23 0.52
CA VAL A 123 -1.42 6.17 -0.50
C VAL A 123 -2.07 7.34 0.21
N ARG A 124 -1.43 8.52 0.12
CA ARG A 124 -1.90 9.73 0.80
C ARG A 124 -3.14 10.31 0.11
N PRO A 125 -3.86 11.23 0.78
CA PRO A 125 -4.94 11.97 0.15
C PRO A 125 -4.52 12.56 -1.19
N MET A 126 -5.32 12.35 -2.23
CA MET A 126 -5.11 12.87 -3.59
C MET A 126 -3.78 12.48 -4.25
N GLU A 127 -3.18 11.38 -3.79
CA GLU A 127 -1.91 10.84 -4.32
C GLU A 127 -2.16 9.59 -5.19
N SER A 128 -1.29 9.39 -6.16
CA SER A 128 -1.17 8.12 -6.88
C SER A 128 0.18 7.47 -6.59
N VAL A 129 0.17 6.17 -6.34
CA VAL A 129 1.38 5.37 -6.10
C VAL A 129 1.36 4.16 -7.02
N ALA A 130 2.42 3.98 -7.80
CA ALA A 130 2.60 2.79 -8.62
C ALA A 130 3.55 1.79 -7.95
N VAL A 131 3.23 0.52 -8.09
CA VAL A 131 4.06 -0.60 -7.62
C VAL A 131 4.17 -1.66 -8.71
N ASP A 132 5.35 -2.28 -8.84
CA ASP A 132 5.56 -3.41 -9.74
C ASP A 132 5.65 -4.70 -8.93
N LEU A 133 5.03 -5.77 -9.42
CA LEU A 133 5.14 -7.13 -8.85
C LEU A 133 5.35 -8.15 -9.96
N ILE A 134 5.87 -9.31 -9.57
CA ILE A 134 5.85 -10.51 -10.41
C ILE A 134 4.75 -11.41 -9.87
N ALA A 135 3.92 -11.92 -10.76
CA ALA A 135 2.89 -12.89 -10.45
C ALA A 135 3.52 -14.29 -10.33
N ASP A 136 4.18 -14.57 -9.21
CA ASP A 136 4.97 -15.79 -8.97
C ASP A 136 4.36 -16.71 -7.90
N ASN A 137 3.15 -16.42 -7.46
CA ASN A 137 2.45 -17.18 -6.44
C ASN A 137 0.98 -17.40 -6.83
N PRO A 138 0.66 -18.38 -7.70
CA PRO A 138 -0.69 -18.63 -8.16
C PRO A 138 -1.71 -18.81 -7.03
N GLY A 139 -2.85 -18.14 -7.12
CA GLY A 139 -3.89 -18.17 -6.10
C GLY A 139 -4.90 -17.04 -6.25
N ASP A 140 -5.67 -16.83 -5.22
CA ASP A 140 -6.65 -15.75 -5.08
C ASP A 140 -6.28 -14.94 -3.83
N TRP A 141 -5.65 -13.80 -4.04
CA TRP A 141 -4.99 -13.04 -3.00
C TRP A 141 -5.72 -11.76 -2.66
N MET A 142 -5.96 -11.54 -1.39
CA MET A 142 -6.62 -10.34 -0.91
C MET A 142 -5.75 -9.10 -1.13
N LEU A 143 -6.35 -8.05 -1.68
CA LEU A 143 -5.82 -6.70 -1.78
C LEU A 143 -6.75 -5.78 -1.00
N HIS A 144 -6.26 -5.13 0.06
CA HIS A 144 -7.13 -4.35 0.94
C HIS A 144 -6.41 -3.18 1.61
N CYS A 145 -7.20 -2.25 2.13
CA CYS A 145 -6.70 -1.21 3.01
C CYS A 145 -6.37 -1.81 4.38
N HIS A 146 -5.18 -1.53 4.91
CA HIS A 146 -4.77 -2.00 6.24
C HIS A 146 -5.26 -1.10 7.39
N ASN A 147 -6.07 -0.07 7.09
CA ASN A 147 -6.94 0.55 8.08
C ASN A 147 -8.13 -0.39 8.27
N GLY A 148 -8.21 -1.08 9.40
CA GLY A 148 -9.24 -2.09 9.68
C GLY A 148 -10.67 -1.58 9.50
N TYR A 149 -10.94 -0.33 9.85
CA TYR A 149 -12.28 0.25 9.66
C TYR A 149 -12.62 0.46 8.18
N HIS A 150 -11.66 0.83 7.33
CA HIS A 150 -11.88 0.96 5.90
C HIS A 150 -12.05 -0.41 5.23
N GLN A 151 -11.25 -1.38 5.65
CA GLN A 151 -11.34 -2.76 5.20
C GLN A 151 -12.72 -3.34 5.47
N GLU A 152 -13.15 -3.30 6.74
CA GLU A 152 -14.45 -3.84 7.18
C GLU A 152 -15.64 -3.13 6.50
N SER A 153 -15.44 -1.89 6.07
CA SER A 153 -16.46 -1.09 5.38
C SER A 153 -16.34 -1.18 3.85
N GLY A 154 -15.59 -2.15 3.32
CA GLY A 154 -15.61 -2.54 1.92
C GLY A 154 -14.36 -2.25 1.08
N MET A 155 -13.31 -1.58 1.62
CA MET A 155 -12.10 -1.28 0.83
C MET A 155 -11.21 -2.52 0.68
N MET A 156 -11.68 -3.46 -0.11
CA MET A 156 -11.05 -4.75 -0.36
C MET A 156 -11.44 -5.30 -1.74
N THR A 157 -10.49 -5.94 -2.41
CA THR A 157 -10.66 -6.69 -3.65
C THR A 157 -9.69 -7.87 -3.66
N ARG A 158 -9.54 -8.53 -4.78
CA ARG A 158 -8.66 -9.68 -4.94
C ARG A 158 -7.74 -9.51 -6.14
N LEU A 159 -6.54 -10.08 -6.04
CA LEU A 159 -5.69 -10.38 -7.18
C LEU A 159 -5.88 -11.86 -7.50
N GLY A 160 -6.52 -12.17 -8.64
CA GLY A 160 -6.83 -13.53 -9.08
C GLY A 160 -5.94 -13.96 -10.23
N TYR A 161 -5.53 -15.22 -10.24
CA TYR A 161 -4.77 -15.80 -11.34
C TYR A 161 -5.72 -16.44 -12.34
N ILE A 162 -5.52 -16.08 -13.60
CA ILE A 162 -6.25 -16.69 -14.71
C ILE A 162 -5.31 -17.63 -15.52
N VAL A 163 -5.88 -18.67 -16.10
CA VAL A 163 -5.14 -19.66 -16.87
C VAL A 163 -4.86 -19.15 -18.29
#